data_63fb3c2fadbb7ceb040c61f777e20597
#
_entry.id   63fb3c2fadbb7ceb040c61f777e20597
#
_cell.length_a   1.000
_cell.length_b   1.000
_cell.length_c   1.000
_cell.angle_alpha   90.00
_cell.angle_beta   90.00
_cell.angle_gamma   90.00
#
_symmetry.space_group_name_H-M   'P 1'
#
loop_
_entity.id
_entity.type
_entity.pdbx_description
1 polymer ?
#
loop_
_entity_poly.entity_id
_entity_poly.type
_entity_poly.pdbx_seq_one_letter_code
_entity_poly.pdbx_strand_id
1 'polypeptide(L)'
;QSAVKTFRQDSSVIAYSQAGSSFQSFVIPERLEHFGNDEEGQLRRQAISMAIDRDQIVKKVYNNTKTPTTDFTSPLVPEYVKKLEQNGSNLKYNASKAKELWKKANAIKPWSGNFRIAYNADGGHKEWVDAVCNQIKNTLDIDAAGEPYATFSDVRNQVTNRTIKTAFRAGWMLDYPSAEDYLNPLYASSSAD
;
A
#
# COMPACT_ATOMS: atom_id res chain seq x y z
N GLN A 1 -14.68 -7.17 -10.57
CA GLN A 1 -13.71 -8.26 -10.26
C GLN A 1 -14.39 -9.63 -10.16
N SER A 2 -15.62 -9.73 -9.65
CA SER A 2 -16.40 -10.98 -9.65
C SER A 2 -16.61 -11.56 -11.07
N ALA A 3 -16.85 -10.71 -12.04
CA ALA A 3 -17.05 -11.11 -13.44
C ALA A 3 -15.82 -11.81 -14.08
N VAL A 4 -14.60 -11.49 -13.66
CA VAL A 4 -13.38 -12.09 -14.21
C VAL A 4 -13.34 -13.61 -14.02
N LYS A 5 -13.78 -14.10 -12.87
CA LYS A 5 -13.82 -15.54 -12.60
C LYS A 5 -14.80 -16.25 -13.54
N THR A 6 -15.96 -15.66 -13.75
CA THR A 6 -16.98 -16.18 -14.65
C THR A 6 -16.48 -16.24 -16.10
N PHE A 7 -15.91 -15.15 -16.59
CA PHE A 7 -15.39 -15.09 -17.97
C PHE A 7 -14.20 -16.01 -18.22
N ARG A 8 -13.34 -16.25 -17.20
CA ARG A 8 -12.25 -17.23 -17.33
C ARG A 8 -12.72 -18.68 -17.43
N GLN A 9 -13.94 -18.96 -16.98
CA GLN A 9 -14.55 -20.30 -17.07
C GLN A 9 -15.39 -20.51 -18.35
N ASP A 10 -15.64 -19.45 -19.10
CA ASP A 10 -16.41 -19.50 -20.34
C ASP A 10 -15.47 -19.77 -21.52
N SER A 11 -15.58 -20.94 -22.13
CA SER A 11 -14.75 -21.35 -23.26
C SER A 11 -15.00 -20.56 -24.55
N SER A 12 -16.09 -19.81 -24.63
CA SER A 12 -16.41 -18.92 -25.75
C SER A 12 -15.74 -17.55 -25.65
N VAL A 13 -15.11 -17.25 -24.52
CA VAL A 13 -14.48 -15.96 -24.23
C VAL A 13 -12.98 -16.10 -24.07
N ILE A 14 -12.21 -15.25 -24.73
CA ILE A 14 -10.76 -15.11 -24.53
C ILE A 14 -10.52 -13.93 -23.56
N ALA A 15 -10.04 -14.25 -22.34
CA ALA A 15 -9.75 -13.25 -21.33
C ALA A 15 -8.24 -12.90 -21.32
N TYR A 16 -7.92 -11.65 -21.62
CA TYR A 16 -6.56 -11.12 -21.51
C TYR A 16 -6.36 -10.38 -20.20
N SER A 17 -5.21 -10.57 -19.58
CA SER A 17 -4.79 -9.84 -18.37
C SER A 17 -3.30 -9.52 -18.47
N GLN A 18 -2.96 -8.26 -18.36
CA GLN A 18 -1.58 -7.78 -18.38
C GLN A 18 -1.36 -6.65 -17.37
N ALA A 19 -0.12 -6.34 -17.07
CA ALA A 19 0.22 -5.20 -16.23
C ALA A 19 -0.29 -3.90 -16.83
N GLY A 20 -0.88 -3.06 -16.02
CA GLY A 20 -1.36 -1.73 -16.39
C GLY A 20 -0.44 -0.62 -15.88
N SER A 21 -0.72 0.62 -16.26
CA SER A 21 0.01 1.81 -15.84
C SER A 21 -0.36 2.30 -14.43
N SER A 22 -1.38 1.72 -13.81
CA SER A 22 -1.81 2.14 -12.49
C SER A 22 -1.02 1.44 -11.39
N PHE A 23 -0.53 2.22 -10.45
CA PHE A 23 0.09 1.79 -9.22
C PHE A 23 -0.82 2.11 -8.03
N GLN A 24 -0.92 1.22 -7.07
CA GLN A 24 -1.75 1.38 -5.88
C GLN A 24 -0.96 1.03 -4.62
N SER A 25 -1.06 1.90 -3.62
CA SER A 25 -0.42 1.77 -2.32
C SER A 25 -1.25 2.41 -1.22
N PHE A 26 -0.67 2.50 -0.04
CA PHE A 26 -1.05 3.46 0.99
C PHE A 26 0.19 4.20 1.51
N VAL A 27 -0.01 5.39 2.00
CA VAL A 27 1.03 6.26 2.53
C VAL A 27 0.83 6.41 4.03
N ILE A 28 1.92 6.40 4.79
CA ILE A 28 1.95 6.70 6.22
C ILE A 28 2.66 8.04 6.38
N PRO A 29 1.95 9.13 6.67
CA PRO A 29 2.58 10.44 6.87
C PRO A 29 3.56 10.44 8.04
N GLU A 30 4.73 11.03 7.84
CA GLU A 30 5.78 11.12 8.88
C GLU A 30 5.38 11.96 10.10
N ARG A 31 4.36 12.82 9.96
CA ARG A 31 3.83 13.62 11.07
C ARG A 31 2.92 12.85 12.03
N LEU A 32 2.55 11.61 11.70
CA LEU A 32 1.77 10.78 12.60
C LEU A 32 2.63 10.31 13.77
N GLU A 33 2.04 10.25 14.95
CA GLU A 33 2.69 9.69 16.11
C GLU A 33 3.21 8.28 15.81
N HIS A 34 4.39 7.93 16.30
CA HIS A 34 5.10 6.67 16.03
C HIS A 34 5.65 6.50 14.61
N PHE A 35 5.43 7.43 13.69
CA PHE A 35 5.85 7.30 12.28
C PHE A 35 6.74 8.45 11.80
N GLY A 36 7.45 9.11 12.73
CA GLY A 36 8.42 10.15 12.39
C GLY A 36 9.57 9.67 11.51
N ASN A 37 10.35 10.62 10.98
CA ASN A 37 11.58 10.32 10.22
C ASN A 37 12.76 10.08 11.19
N ASP A 38 12.56 9.14 12.11
CA ASP A 38 13.50 8.70 13.13
C ASP A 38 13.61 7.16 13.15
N GLU A 39 14.42 6.62 14.03
CA GLU A 39 14.64 5.18 14.12
C GLU A 39 13.34 4.43 14.46
N GLU A 40 12.53 4.93 15.40
CA GLU A 40 11.24 4.34 15.71
C GLU A 40 10.33 4.25 14.47
N GLY A 41 10.13 5.38 13.81
CA GLY A 41 9.24 5.45 12.64
C GLY A 41 9.72 4.59 11.47
N GLN A 42 11.02 4.50 11.24
CA GLN A 42 11.61 3.62 10.23
C GLN A 42 11.35 2.15 10.53
N LEU A 43 11.60 1.72 11.76
CA LEU A 43 11.35 0.34 12.22
C LEU A 43 9.86 -0.02 12.07
N ARG A 44 8.94 0.89 12.42
CA ARG A 44 7.51 0.64 12.32
C ARG A 44 7.04 0.54 10.86
N ARG A 45 7.49 1.44 9.98
CA ARG A 45 7.14 1.35 8.54
C ARG A 45 7.66 0.06 7.92
N GLN A 46 8.87 -0.36 8.24
CA GLN A 46 9.42 -1.64 7.78
C GLN A 46 8.60 -2.82 8.32
N ALA A 47 8.27 -2.82 9.62
CA ALA A 47 7.47 -3.87 10.23
C ALA A 47 6.09 -4.00 9.58
N ILE A 48 5.39 -2.89 9.36
CA ILE A 48 4.09 -2.87 8.68
C ILE A 48 4.22 -3.41 7.26
N SER A 49 5.23 -2.98 6.50
CA SER A 49 5.45 -3.46 5.14
C SER A 49 5.70 -4.97 5.08
N MET A 50 6.52 -5.49 6.00
CA MET A 50 6.84 -6.92 6.07
C MET A 50 5.70 -7.77 6.68
N ALA A 51 4.73 -7.18 7.35
CA ALA A 51 3.54 -7.85 7.85
C ALA A 51 2.52 -8.15 6.74
N ILE A 52 2.67 -7.56 5.54
CA ILE A 52 1.70 -7.64 4.44
C ILE A 52 2.13 -8.70 3.42
N ASP A 53 1.36 -9.78 3.34
CA ASP A 53 1.46 -10.80 2.29
C ASP A 53 0.68 -10.33 1.05
N ARG A 54 1.39 -9.65 0.15
CA ARG A 54 0.82 -9.08 -1.07
C ARG A 54 0.33 -10.12 -2.04
N ASP A 55 1.01 -11.27 -2.13
CA ASP A 55 0.61 -12.39 -2.99
C ASP A 55 -0.74 -12.99 -2.52
N GLN A 56 -0.92 -13.13 -1.22
CA GLN A 56 -2.18 -13.60 -0.66
C GLN A 56 -3.33 -12.61 -0.96
N ILE A 57 -3.09 -11.29 -0.84
CA ILE A 57 -4.08 -10.27 -1.16
C ILE A 57 -4.43 -10.32 -2.65
N VAL A 58 -3.43 -10.37 -3.52
CA VAL A 58 -3.66 -10.48 -4.97
C VAL A 58 -4.48 -11.71 -5.31
N LYS A 59 -4.18 -12.84 -4.70
CA LYS A 59 -4.90 -14.09 -4.92
C LYS A 59 -6.34 -14.03 -4.40
N LYS A 60 -6.54 -13.58 -3.17
CA LYS A 60 -7.86 -13.67 -2.48
C LYS A 60 -8.79 -12.52 -2.81
N VAL A 61 -8.26 -11.29 -2.90
CA VAL A 61 -9.06 -10.09 -3.13
C VAL A 61 -9.20 -9.80 -4.63
N TYR A 62 -8.10 -9.94 -5.36
CA TYR A 62 -8.04 -9.53 -6.76
C TYR A 62 -8.16 -10.68 -7.78
N ASN A 63 -8.33 -11.94 -7.33
CA ASN A 63 -8.40 -13.10 -8.21
C ASN A 63 -7.26 -13.15 -9.26
N ASN A 64 -6.04 -12.79 -8.85
CA ASN A 64 -4.84 -12.71 -9.68
C ASN A 64 -4.99 -11.75 -10.88
N THR A 65 -5.78 -10.69 -10.75
CA THR A 65 -5.90 -9.62 -11.78
C THR A 65 -4.96 -8.44 -11.52
N LYS A 66 -4.19 -8.50 -10.45
CA LYS A 66 -3.13 -7.53 -10.10
C LYS A 66 -1.80 -8.26 -9.95
N THR A 67 -0.72 -7.51 -9.98
CA THR A 67 0.63 -7.99 -9.68
C THR A 67 1.18 -7.25 -8.48
N PRO A 68 1.73 -7.92 -7.47
CA PRO A 68 2.45 -7.26 -6.40
C PRO A 68 3.58 -6.42 -6.98
N THR A 69 3.73 -5.20 -6.51
CA THR A 69 4.84 -4.36 -6.93
C THR A 69 6.08 -4.60 -6.06
N THR A 70 7.25 -4.42 -6.65
CA THR A 70 8.55 -4.49 -5.99
C THR A 70 9.23 -3.13 -5.88
N ASP A 71 8.65 -2.11 -6.51
CA ASP A 71 9.09 -0.72 -6.44
C ASP A 71 7.90 0.26 -6.60
N PHE A 72 8.18 1.54 -6.80
CA PHE A 72 7.20 2.61 -6.96
C PHE A 72 6.84 2.91 -8.42
N THR A 73 7.22 2.04 -9.34
CA THR A 73 6.97 2.20 -10.77
C THR A 73 6.23 0.99 -11.35
N SER A 74 5.87 1.05 -12.63
CA SER A 74 5.25 -0.06 -13.35
C SER A 74 6.26 -0.74 -14.29
N PRO A 75 6.12 -2.06 -14.54
CA PRO A 75 6.89 -2.74 -15.59
C PRO A 75 6.74 -2.15 -16.99
N LEU A 76 5.82 -1.23 -17.20
CA LEU A 76 5.60 -0.56 -18.49
C LEU A 76 6.55 0.59 -18.76
N VAL A 77 7.29 1.08 -17.74
CA VAL A 77 8.26 2.14 -17.96
C VAL A 77 9.65 1.55 -18.26
N PRO A 78 10.44 2.20 -19.14
CA PRO A 78 11.77 1.71 -19.53
C PRO A 78 12.74 1.59 -18.35
N GLU A 79 12.60 2.44 -17.34
CA GLU A 79 13.47 2.51 -16.17
C GLU A 79 13.14 1.45 -15.11
N TYR A 80 12.10 0.64 -15.30
CA TYR A 80 11.71 -0.40 -14.35
C TYR A 80 12.82 -1.43 -14.13
N VAL A 81 13.17 -1.67 -12.87
CA VAL A 81 14.22 -2.61 -12.49
C VAL A 81 13.61 -3.85 -11.84
N LYS A 82 13.57 -4.96 -12.60
CA LYS A 82 12.98 -6.24 -12.15
C LYS A 82 13.57 -6.84 -10.86
N LYS A 83 14.78 -6.44 -10.48
CA LYS A 83 15.51 -7.01 -9.34
C LYS A 83 15.71 -6.04 -8.19
N LEU A 84 14.98 -4.92 -8.16
CA LEU A 84 15.09 -3.97 -7.06
C LEU A 84 14.78 -4.61 -5.70
N GLU A 85 13.90 -5.59 -5.67
CA GLU A 85 13.57 -6.41 -4.50
C GLU A 85 14.78 -7.13 -3.86
N GLN A 86 15.84 -7.38 -4.62
CA GLN A 86 17.07 -7.99 -4.09
C GLN A 86 17.84 -7.02 -3.17
N ASN A 87 17.66 -5.72 -3.38
CA ASN A 87 18.30 -4.66 -2.61
C ASN A 87 17.37 -4.06 -1.56
N GLY A 88 16.05 -4.32 -1.66
CA GLY A 88 15.02 -3.78 -0.77
C GLY A 88 14.12 -4.88 -0.20
N SER A 89 14.59 -5.58 0.84
CA SER A 89 13.85 -6.69 1.45
C SER A 89 12.54 -6.31 2.15
N ASN A 90 12.31 -5.02 2.39
CA ASN A 90 11.16 -4.54 3.16
C ASN A 90 9.80 -4.79 2.48
N LEU A 91 9.78 -5.05 1.18
CA LEU A 91 8.57 -5.40 0.43
C LEU A 91 8.24 -6.90 0.50
N LYS A 92 9.16 -7.74 0.96
CA LYS A 92 8.92 -9.17 1.13
C LYS A 92 8.15 -9.43 2.42
N TYR A 93 7.07 -10.21 2.31
CA TYR A 93 6.36 -10.70 3.48
C TYR A 93 7.28 -11.52 4.38
N ASN A 94 7.37 -11.14 5.63
CA ASN A 94 8.08 -11.88 6.67
C ASN A 94 7.50 -11.53 8.05
N ALA A 95 6.53 -12.30 8.49
CA ALA A 95 5.82 -12.07 9.75
C ALA A 95 6.77 -12.09 10.98
N SER A 96 7.77 -12.99 10.98
CA SER A 96 8.72 -13.08 12.10
C SER A 96 9.59 -11.84 12.19
N LYS A 97 10.11 -11.36 11.05
CA LYS A 97 10.91 -10.15 10.99
C LYS A 97 10.07 -8.90 11.31
N ALA A 98 8.84 -8.84 10.85
CA ALA A 98 7.91 -7.77 11.21
C ALA A 98 7.71 -7.65 12.72
N LYS A 99 7.49 -8.78 13.41
CA LYS A 99 7.38 -8.82 14.89
C LYS A 99 8.66 -8.38 15.58
N GLU A 100 9.82 -8.82 15.10
CA GLU A 100 11.14 -8.42 15.64
C GLU A 100 11.32 -6.90 15.55
N LEU A 101 11.07 -6.31 14.36
CA LEU A 101 11.20 -4.87 14.13
C LEU A 101 10.20 -4.08 14.98
N TRP A 102 8.96 -4.56 15.10
CA TRP A 102 7.94 -3.94 15.95
C TRP A 102 8.33 -3.95 17.43
N LYS A 103 8.91 -5.06 17.90
CA LYS A 103 9.44 -5.15 19.25
C LYS A 103 10.61 -4.18 19.49
N LYS A 104 11.51 -4.01 18.52
CA LYS A 104 12.59 -3.01 18.60
C LYS A 104 12.03 -1.59 18.68
N ALA A 105 11.05 -1.26 17.85
CA ALA A 105 10.38 0.04 17.91
C ALA A 105 9.70 0.29 19.28
N ASN A 106 9.06 -0.73 19.85
CA ASN A 106 8.45 -0.65 21.19
C ASN A 106 9.47 -0.46 22.31
N ALA A 107 10.72 -0.88 22.13
CA ALA A 107 11.79 -0.61 23.08
C ALA A 107 12.25 0.86 23.07
N ILE A 108 12.09 1.55 21.93
CA ILE A 108 12.35 2.99 21.81
C ILE A 108 11.17 3.78 22.38
N LYS A 109 9.96 3.51 21.89
CA LYS A 109 8.72 4.11 22.37
C LYS A 109 7.59 3.07 22.33
N PRO A 110 6.95 2.73 23.46
CA PRO A 110 5.84 1.78 23.47
C PRO A 110 4.71 2.22 22.53
N TRP A 111 4.16 1.27 21.78
CA TRP A 111 3.01 1.55 20.91
C TRP A 111 1.80 1.96 21.74
N SER A 112 1.08 2.95 21.27
CA SER A 112 -0.21 3.39 21.79
C SER A 112 -1.15 3.77 20.67
N GLY A 113 -2.46 3.64 20.89
CA GLY A 113 -3.48 4.00 19.91
C GLY A 113 -3.78 2.90 18.89
N ASN A 114 -4.09 3.30 17.68
CA ASN A 114 -4.52 2.41 16.62
C ASN A 114 -3.89 2.78 15.27
N PHE A 115 -3.92 1.83 14.33
CA PHE A 115 -3.49 2.05 12.94
C PHE A 115 -4.73 2.09 12.03
N ARG A 116 -4.91 3.17 11.31
CA ARG A 116 -6.03 3.34 10.37
C ARG A 116 -5.51 3.67 8.97
N ILE A 117 -6.20 3.11 7.96
CA ILE A 117 -5.97 3.47 6.56
C ILE A 117 -7.25 4.13 6.03
N ALA A 118 -7.19 5.44 5.83
CA ALA A 118 -8.28 6.18 5.20
C ALA A 118 -8.43 5.80 3.73
N TYR A 119 -9.66 5.61 3.27
CA TYR A 119 -9.96 5.31 1.88
C TYR A 119 -11.34 5.87 1.49
N ASN A 120 -11.53 6.14 0.21
CA ASN A 120 -12.81 6.55 -0.32
C ASN A 120 -13.69 5.31 -0.63
N ALA A 121 -14.90 5.30 -0.11
CA ALA A 121 -15.83 4.19 -0.23
C ALA A 121 -16.37 4.00 -1.66
N ASP A 122 -16.45 5.06 -2.44
CA ASP A 122 -16.88 5.05 -3.85
C ASP A 122 -15.86 4.43 -4.82
N GLY A 123 -14.63 4.17 -4.40
CA GLY A 123 -13.54 3.66 -5.24
C GLY A 123 -13.29 2.14 -5.17
N GLY A 124 -14.11 1.37 -4.44
CA GLY A 124 -13.94 -0.09 -4.32
C GLY A 124 -12.69 -0.51 -3.56
N HIS A 125 -12.26 0.29 -2.58
CA HIS A 125 -11.02 0.06 -1.82
C HIS A 125 -11.19 -0.78 -0.56
N LYS A 126 -12.43 -0.96 -0.07
CA LYS A 126 -12.72 -1.60 1.21
C LYS A 126 -12.06 -2.97 1.35
N GLU A 127 -12.24 -3.84 0.37
CA GLU A 127 -11.82 -5.25 0.47
C GLU A 127 -10.30 -5.39 0.66
N TRP A 128 -9.50 -4.63 -0.09
CA TRP A 128 -8.05 -4.72 0.04
C TRP A 128 -7.54 -4.00 1.29
N VAL A 129 -8.16 -2.90 1.69
CA VAL A 129 -7.81 -2.19 2.93
C VAL A 129 -8.10 -3.09 4.13
N ASP A 130 -9.26 -3.73 4.18
CA ASP A 130 -9.60 -4.67 5.25
C ASP A 130 -8.61 -5.84 5.28
N ALA A 131 -8.23 -6.40 4.13
CA ALA A 131 -7.25 -7.48 4.05
C ALA A 131 -5.87 -7.06 4.60
N VAL A 132 -5.39 -5.88 4.20
CA VAL A 132 -4.13 -5.30 4.71
C VAL A 132 -4.20 -5.09 6.22
N CYS A 133 -5.25 -4.42 6.70
CA CYS A 133 -5.41 -4.13 8.12
C CYS A 133 -5.52 -5.41 8.97
N ASN A 134 -6.21 -6.44 8.47
CA ASN A 134 -6.28 -7.74 9.14
C ASN A 134 -4.92 -8.43 9.24
N GLN A 135 -4.09 -8.36 8.20
CA GLN A 135 -2.73 -8.91 8.25
C GLN A 135 -1.85 -8.15 9.24
N ILE A 136 -1.91 -6.82 9.24
CA ILE A 136 -1.19 -5.97 10.21
C ILE A 136 -1.63 -6.31 11.63
N LYS A 137 -2.95 -6.31 11.90
CA LYS A 137 -3.53 -6.65 13.20
C LYS A 137 -3.05 -8.01 13.70
N ASN A 138 -3.17 -9.04 12.87
CA ASN A 138 -2.82 -10.41 13.26
C ASN A 138 -1.31 -10.61 13.42
N THR A 139 -0.49 -9.89 12.66
CA THR A 139 0.97 -10.04 12.73
C THR A 139 1.57 -9.23 13.87
N LEU A 140 1.14 -7.98 14.07
CA LEU A 140 1.75 -7.05 15.02
C LEU A 140 0.99 -6.94 16.35
N ASP A 141 -0.16 -7.59 16.45
CA ASP A 141 -1.05 -7.56 17.64
C ASP A 141 -1.45 -6.13 18.03
N ILE A 142 -1.90 -5.36 17.05
CA ILE A 142 -2.36 -3.98 17.23
C ILE A 142 -3.77 -3.81 16.66
N ASP A 143 -4.50 -2.81 17.15
CA ASP A 143 -5.76 -2.42 16.57
C ASP A 143 -5.52 -1.75 15.20
N ALA A 144 -5.90 -2.44 14.11
CA ALA A 144 -5.77 -1.95 12.75
C ALA A 144 -7.06 -2.15 11.96
N ALA A 145 -7.54 -1.08 11.29
CA ALA A 145 -8.77 -1.10 10.50
C ALA A 145 -8.76 -0.06 9.38
N GLY A 146 -9.61 -0.24 8.38
CA GLY A 146 -9.90 0.79 7.39
C GLY A 146 -10.77 1.91 7.98
N GLU A 147 -10.59 3.12 7.47
CA GLU A 147 -11.38 4.31 7.80
C GLU A 147 -12.04 4.85 6.53
N PRO A 148 -13.33 4.55 6.30
CA PRO A 148 -14.02 4.96 5.09
C PRO A 148 -14.41 6.44 5.11
N TYR A 149 -14.16 7.14 4.02
CA TYR A 149 -14.70 8.44 3.68
C TYR A 149 -15.70 8.27 2.54
N ALA A 150 -16.73 9.10 2.47
CA ALA A 150 -17.77 8.94 1.48
C ALA A 150 -17.23 9.04 0.05
N THR A 151 -16.39 10.04 -0.23
CA THR A 151 -15.87 10.31 -1.58
C THR A 151 -14.35 10.42 -1.63
N PHE A 152 -13.79 10.33 -2.84
CA PHE A 152 -12.37 10.60 -3.07
C PHE A 152 -12.00 12.05 -2.70
N SER A 153 -12.87 13.02 -3.00
CA SER A 153 -12.63 14.42 -2.66
C SER A 153 -12.47 14.64 -1.16
N ASP A 154 -13.21 13.91 -0.32
CA ASP A 154 -13.12 14.04 1.14
C ASP A 154 -11.73 13.63 1.63
N VAL A 155 -11.19 12.50 1.13
CA VAL A 155 -9.83 12.06 1.45
C VAL A 155 -8.81 13.04 0.88
N ARG A 156 -8.95 13.41 -0.41
CA ARG A 156 -8.01 14.29 -1.10
C ARG A 156 -7.86 15.65 -0.41
N ASN A 157 -8.97 16.26 -0.01
CA ASN A 157 -8.96 17.53 0.71
C ASN A 157 -8.17 17.47 2.02
N GLN A 158 -8.32 16.37 2.78
CA GLN A 158 -7.56 16.20 4.01
C GLN A 158 -6.07 15.95 3.77
N VAL A 159 -5.71 15.24 2.71
CA VAL A 159 -4.32 15.01 2.32
C VAL A 159 -3.67 16.34 1.89
N THR A 160 -4.29 17.06 0.95
CA THR A 160 -3.79 18.34 0.42
C THR A 160 -3.66 19.40 1.51
N ASN A 161 -4.63 19.47 2.42
CA ASN A 161 -4.60 20.40 3.55
C ASN A 161 -3.71 19.91 4.72
N ARG A 162 -3.09 18.73 4.59
CA ARG A 162 -2.25 18.10 5.62
C ARG A 162 -2.96 17.91 6.96
N THR A 163 -4.28 17.72 6.94
CA THR A 163 -5.13 17.53 8.13
C THR A 163 -5.44 16.07 8.43
N ILE A 164 -5.17 15.15 7.49
CA ILE A 164 -5.41 13.72 7.70
C ILE A 164 -4.62 13.18 8.89
N LYS A 165 -5.26 12.41 9.75
CA LYS A 165 -4.72 11.87 11.01
C LYS A 165 -4.36 10.40 10.94
N THR A 166 -4.45 9.80 9.78
CA THR A 166 -4.24 8.37 9.55
C THR A 166 -3.32 8.13 8.38
N ALA A 167 -2.87 6.89 8.19
CA ALA A 167 -2.41 6.46 6.87
C ALA A 167 -3.58 6.58 5.87
N PHE A 168 -3.29 6.68 4.60
CA PHE A 168 -4.32 6.84 3.58
C PHE A 168 -3.98 6.07 2.30
N ARG A 169 -5.02 5.60 1.63
CA ARG A 169 -4.86 4.96 0.32
C ARG A 169 -4.30 5.97 -0.68
N ALA A 170 -3.36 5.55 -1.48
CA ALA A 170 -2.74 6.33 -2.54
C ALA A 170 -2.64 5.50 -3.82
N GLY A 171 -2.36 6.16 -4.92
CA GLY A 171 -2.13 5.53 -6.21
C GLY A 171 -1.83 6.57 -7.26
N TRP A 172 -1.22 6.11 -8.33
CA TRP A 172 -0.91 6.92 -9.48
C TRP A 172 -1.22 6.16 -10.76
N MET A 173 -1.60 6.86 -11.80
CA MET A 173 -1.73 6.34 -13.15
C MET A 173 -0.90 7.24 -14.05
N LEU A 174 -0.07 6.64 -14.90
CA LEU A 174 0.82 7.39 -15.78
C LEU A 174 0.07 8.37 -16.67
N ASP A 175 0.57 9.59 -16.72
CA ASP A 175 0.23 10.59 -17.74
C ASP A 175 1.14 10.43 -18.96
N TYR A 176 2.39 9.98 -18.76
CA TYR A 176 3.36 9.64 -19.80
C TYR A 176 4.30 8.51 -19.37
N PRO A 177 4.89 7.73 -20.28
CA PRO A 177 5.61 6.50 -19.97
C PRO A 177 7.05 6.74 -19.46
N SER A 178 7.18 7.29 -18.25
CA SER A 178 8.45 7.50 -17.57
C SER A 178 8.31 7.22 -16.06
N ALA A 179 9.38 6.73 -15.45
CA ALA A 179 9.45 6.58 -14.00
C ALA A 179 9.34 7.94 -13.27
N GLU A 180 9.78 9.01 -13.92
CA GLU A 180 9.68 10.38 -13.39
C GLU A 180 8.23 10.76 -13.09
N ASP A 181 7.27 10.33 -13.91
CA ASP A 181 5.84 10.59 -13.70
C ASP A 181 5.27 9.93 -12.43
N TYR A 182 5.85 8.83 -11.98
CA TYR A 182 5.49 8.24 -10.68
C TYR A 182 6.21 8.93 -9.51
N LEU A 183 7.47 9.31 -9.71
CA LEU A 183 8.36 9.65 -8.61
C LEU A 183 8.31 11.13 -8.28
N ASN A 184 8.31 11.99 -9.30
CA ASN A 184 8.42 13.43 -9.11
C ASN A 184 7.18 14.05 -8.44
N PRO A 185 5.94 13.78 -8.89
CA PRO A 185 4.75 14.38 -8.28
C PRO A 185 4.51 13.93 -6.83
N LEU A 186 4.94 12.73 -6.47
CA LEU A 186 4.60 12.12 -5.17
C LEU A 186 5.75 12.16 -4.15
N TYR A 187 7.01 12.14 -4.60
CA TYR A 187 8.14 11.88 -3.71
C TYR A 187 9.27 12.92 -3.81
N ALA A 188 9.23 13.84 -4.75
CA ALA A 188 10.21 14.92 -4.80
C ALA A 188 9.99 15.88 -3.61
N SER A 189 11.10 16.44 -3.08
CA SER A 189 11.02 17.39 -1.97
C SER A 189 10.26 18.69 -2.32
N SER A 190 10.13 18.98 -3.61
CA SER A 190 9.32 20.08 -4.14
C SER A 190 7.88 19.71 -4.47
N SER A 191 7.48 18.45 -4.27
CA SER A 191 6.12 18.01 -4.54
C SER A 191 5.12 18.70 -3.62
N ALA A 192 3.97 19.09 -4.20
CA ALA A 192 2.85 19.67 -3.47
C ALA A 192 1.94 18.61 -2.79
N ASP A 193 2.08 17.34 -3.16
CA ASP A 193 1.25 16.22 -2.71
C ASP A 193 1.84 15.43 -1.54
#